data_858c4d668065fd1d58c9c97698586eda
#
_entry.id   858c4d668065fd1d58c9c97698586eda
#
_cell.length_a   1.000
_cell.length_b   1.000
_cell.length_c   1.000
_cell.angle_alpha   90.00
_cell.angle_beta   90.00
_cell.angle_gamma   90.00
#
_symmetry.space_group_name_H-M   'P 1'
#
loop_
_entity.id
_entity.type
_entity.pdbx_description
1 polymer ?
#
loop_
_entity_poly.entity_id
_entity_poly.type
_entity_poly.pdbx_seq_one_letter_code
_entity_poly.pdbx_strand_id
1 'polypeptide(L)'
;MTTVAIIGAGPGLGLATARRFGREGFSVALISRTQAHVDSLASTLGAEGVTARGYAANVRDAQALRQALDTAVVDLGPIEVLQYSPVPAREFMKPVLETTAEDLAGPVEQSVYGPAVAVQYVLPGLQQLGRGTVLFINGASAVTPNGNVAGTSVAFAGESAYGQMLHDALAPEGIHVAQLIIPRGIGGGEPDHEPEALAERIFTLHRDRGRFRTVVGEESA
;
A
#
# COMPACT_ATOMS: atom_id res chain seq x y z
N MET A 1 -14.05 14.41 8.34
CA MET A 1 -13.10 13.32 8.66
C MET A 1 -12.84 12.56 7.36
N THR A 2 -11.62 12.26 7.04
CA THR A 2 -11.22 11.55 5.83
C THR A 2 -10.63 10.19 6.19
N THR A 3 -10.47 9.33 5.21
CA THR A 3 -10.11 7.92 5.41
C THR A 3 -8.72 7.60 4.84
N VAL A 4 -7.94 6.81 5.57
CA VAL A 4 -6.81 6.08 5.01
C VAL A 4 -7.27 4.66 4.65
N ALA A 5 -7.13 4.27 3.38
CA ALA A 5 -7.36 2.92 2.92
C ALA A 5 -6.03 2.16 2.83
N ILE A 6 -5.91 1.06 3.58
CA ILE A 6 -4.70 0.22 3.64
C ILE A 6 -5.00 -1.10 2.95
N ILE A 7 -4.53 -1.26 1.71
CA ILE A 7 -4.65 -2.48 0.93
C ILE A 7 -3.44 -3.37 1.21
N GLY A 8 -3.68 -4.60 1.62
CA GLY A 8 -2.68 -5.51 2.16
C GLY A 8 -2.53 -5.38 3.68
N ALA A 9 -3.63 -5.01 4.36
CA ALA A 9 -3.64 -4.86 5.81
C ALA A 9 -3.27 -6.17 6.51
N GLY A 10 -2.29 -6.08 7.40
CA GLY A 10 -1.80 -7.19 8.24
C GLY A 10 -1.42 -6.73 9.64
N PRO A 11 -1.08 -7.66 10.55
CA PRO A 11 -0.83 -7.38 11.97
C PRO A 11 0.49 -6.63 12.23
N GLY A 12 1.39 -6.56 11.26
CA GLY A 12 2.63 -5.79 11.33
C GLY A 12 2.43 -4.37 10.81
N LEU A 13 3.04 -4.04 9.66
CA LEU A 13 3.03 -2.70 9.07
C LEU A 13 1.63 -2.12 8.89
N GLY A 14 0.67 -2.92 8.40
CA GLY A 14 -0.70 -2.43 8.17
C GLY A 14 -1.36 -1.92 9.45
N LEU A 15 -1.24 -2.67 10.55
CA LEU A 15 -1.79 -2.28 11.86
C LEU A 15 -1.05 -1.06 12.45
N ALA A 16 0.28 -1.02 12.32
CA ALA A 16 1.08 0.12 12.79
C ALA A 16 0.74 1.41 12.02
N THR A 17 0.60 1.32 10.68
CA THR A 17 0.15 2.45 9.86
C THR A 17 -1.25 2.90 10.26
N ALA A 18 -2.18 1.96 10.46
CA ALA A 18 -3.54 2.25 10.90
C ALA A 18 -3.57 3.03 12.22
N ARG A 19 -2.78 2.61 13.21
CA ARG A 19 -2.62 3.33 14.48
C ARG A 19 -2.06 4.72 14.29
N ARG A 20 -1.03 4.84 13.44
CA ARG A 20 -0.36 6.12 13.20
C ARG A 20 -1.32 7.16 12.59
N PHE A 21 -2.04 6.78 11.53
CA PHE A 21 -3.03 7.66 10.92
C PHE A 21 -4.25 7.89 11.82
N GLY A 22 -4.70 6.86 12.55
CA GLY A 22 -5.81 6.99 13.49
C GLY A 22 -5.57 8.03 14.59
N ARG A 23 -4.33 8.16 15.08
CA ARG A 23 -3.94 9.21 16.05
C ARG A 23 -4.04 10.62 15.49
N GLU A 24 -3.99 10.78 14.18
CA GLU A 24 -4.17 12.05 13.48
C GLU A 24 -5.65 12.30 13.08
N GLY A 25 -6.56 11.43 13.53
CA GLY A 25 -8.00 11.60 13.30
C GLY A 25 -8.52 11.02 11.99
N PHE A 26 -7.73 10.23 11.25
CA PHE A 26 -8.24 9.51 10.09
C PHE A 26 -9.13 8.34 10.52
N SER A 27 -10.21 8.10 9.76
CA SER A 27 -10.85 6.79 9.74
C SER A 27 -9.97 5.80 8.96
N VAL A 28 -10.06 4.50 9.28
CA VAL A 28 -9.18 3.48 8.70
C VAL A 28 -10.00 2.41 8.00
N ALA A 29 -9.80 2.24 6.69
CA ALA A 29 -10.30 1.12 5.91
C ALA A 29 -9.20 0.07 5.75
N LEU A 30 -9.41 -1.12 6.33
CA LEU A 30 -8.47 -2.23 6.28
C LEU A 30 -8.92 -3.22 5.20
N ILE A 31 -8.11 -3.41 4.16
CA ILE A 31 -8.46 -4.28 3.03
C ILE A 31 -7.48 -5.43 2.94
N SER A 32 -7.96 -6.67 3.00
CA SER A 32 -7.19 -7.88 2.73
C SER A 32 -8.11 -9.03 2.31
N ARG A 33 -7.56 -10.22 2.03
CA ARG A 33 -8.29 -11.33 1.41
C ARG A 33 -9.38 -11.97 2.28
N THR A 34 -9.29 -11.86 3.60
CA THR A 34 -10.14 -12.63 4.54
C THR A 34 -10.88 -11.68 5.48
N GLN A 35 -12.22 -11.73 5.50
CA GLN A 35 -13.04 -10.86 6.33
C GLN A 35 -12.72 -11.01 7.83
N ALA A 36 -12.66 -12.23 8.34
CA ALA A 36 -12.35 -12.47 9.75
C ALA A 36 -11.00 -11.87 10.18
N HIS A 37 -10.02 -11.82 9.26
CA HIS A 37 -8.73 -11.21 9.54
C HIS A 37 -8.84 -9.68 9.68
N VAL A 38 -9.48 -9.00 8.74
CA VAL A 38 -9.62 -7.54 8.79
C VAL A 38 -10.58 -7.09 9.90
N ASP A 39 -11.57 -7.91 10.26
CA ASP A 39 -12.46 -7.65 11.41
C ASP A 39 -11.70 -7.71 12.74
N SER A 40 -10.79 -8.67 12.89
CA SER A 40 -9.92 -8.78 14.06
C SER A 40 -9.01 -7.56 14.20
N LEU A 41 -8.41 -7.09 13.10
CA LEU A 41 -7.60 -5.87 13.11
C LEU A 41 -8.43 -4.63 13.43
N ALA A 42 -9.62 -4.50 12.85
CA ALA A 42 -10.54 -3.38 13.13
C ALA A 42 -11.00 -3.38 14.59
N SER A 43 -11.28 -4.55 15.16
CA SER A 43 -11.63 -4.69 16.58
C SER A 43 -10.48 -4.24 17.49
N THR A 44 -9.24 -4.62 17.16
CA THR A 44 -8.04 -4.17 17.91
C THR A 44 -7.93 -2.64 17.90
N LEU A 45 -8.07 -2.03 16.73
CA LEU A 45 -8.03 -0.57 16.57
C LEU A 45 -9.18 0.12 17.29
N GLY A 46 -10.39 -0.45 17.24
CA GLY A 46 -11.56 0.06 17.94
C GLY A 46 -11.36 0.09 19.47
N ALA A 47 -10.74 -0.95 20.05
CA ALA A 47 -10.37 -0.97 21.45
C ALA A 47 -9.33 0.11 21.83
N GLU A 48 -8.56 0.58 20.87
CA GLU A 48 -7.58 1.68 21.01
C GLU A 48 -8.20 3.07 20.70
N GLY A 49 -9.51 3.13 20.40
CA GLY A 49 -10.21 4.39 20.11
C GLY A 49 -10.10 4.87 18.65
N VAL A 50 -9.59 4.04 17.75
CA VAL A 50 -9.47 4.36 16.32
C VAL A 50 -10.72 3.87 15.57
N THR A 51 -11.35 4.75 14.80
CA THR A 51 -12.46 4.36 13.90
C THR A 51 -11.91 3.54 12.73
N ALA A 52 -12.15 2.23 12.75
CA ALA A 52 -11.65 1.32 11.71
C ALA A 52 -12.70 0.31 11.28
N ARG A 53 -12.70 -0.08 10.01
CA ARG A 53 -13.51 -1.16 9.44
C ARG A 53 -12.72 -2.05 8.50
N GLY A 54 -13.09 -3.31 8.44
CA GLY A 54 -12.48 -4.32 7.60
C GLY A 54 -13.31 -4.69 6.38
N TYR A 55 -12.66 -4.84 5.23
CA TYR A 55 -13.29 -5.19 3.96
C TYR A 55 -12.49 -6.30 3.28
N ALA A 56 -13.16 -7.42 2.97
CA ALA A 56 -12.49 -8.52 2.28
C ALA A 56 -12.40 -8.25 0.78
N ALA A 57 -11.20 -8.25 0.23
CA ALA A 57 -10.97 -8.24 -1.20
C ALA A 57 -9.63 -8.91 -1.57
N ASN A 58 -9.64 -9.66 -2.65
CA ASN A 58 -8.41 -10.07 -3.32
C ASN A 58 -8.04 -9.00 -4.34
N VAL A 59 -6.85 -8.42 -4.23
CA VAL A 59 -6.36 -7.36 -5.14
C VAL A 59 -6.25 -7.80 -6.60
N ARG A 60 -6.23 -9.11 -6.87
CA ARG A 60 -6.26 -9.70 -8.20
C ARG A 60 -7.68 -9.76 -8.81
N ASP A 61 -8.71 -9.50 -7.99
CA ASP A 61 -10.10 -9.35 -8.43
C ASP A 61 -10.46 -7.87 -8.45
N ALA A 62 -10.46 -7.29 -9.64
CA ALA A 62 -10.72 -5.87 -9.85
C ALA A 62 -12.13 -5.45 -9.39
N GLN A 63 -13.13 -6.33 -9.53
CA GLN A 63 -14.49 -6.03 -9.11
C GLN A 63 -14.61 -6.04 -7.58
N ALA A 64 -14.09 -7.07 -6.92
CA ALA A 64 -14.09 -7.17 -5.47
C ALA A 64 -13.31 -6.01 -4.82
N LEU A 65 -12.17 -5.61 -5.40
CA LEU A 65 -11.39 -4.49 -4.91
C LEU A 65 -12.15 -3.15 -5.01
N ARG A 66 -12.79 -2.88 -6.16
CA ARG A 66 -13.63 -1.66 -6.32
C ARG A 66 -14.78 -1.65 -5.34
N GLN A 67 -15.47 -2.78 -5.16
CA GLN A 67 -16.60 -2.88 -4.23
C GLN A 67 -16.17 -2.67 -2.78
N ALA A 68 -15.01 -3.19 -2.36
CA ALA A 68 -14.47 -2.96 -1.03
C ALA A 68 -14.15 -1.47 -0.78
N LEU A 69 -13.55 -0.81 -1.77
CA LEU A 69 -13.25 0.63 -1.69
C LEU A 69 -14.54 1.47 -1.67
N ASP A 70 -15.54 1.11 -2.48
CA ASP A 70 -16.83 1.80 -2.52
C ASP A 70 -17.55 1.71 -1.17
N THR A 71 -17.62 0.51 -0.60
CA THR A 71 -18.20 0.30 0.73
C THR A 71 -17.44 1.08 1.80
N ALA A 72 -16.10 1.13 1.70
CA ALA A 72 -15.28 1.90 2.63
C ALA A 72 -15.59 3.41 2.57
N VAL A 73 -15.78 3.96 1.37
CA VAL A 73 -16.17 5.38 1.20
C VAL A 73 -17.56 5.65 1.79
N VAL A 74 -18.52 4.76 1.59
CA VAL A 74 -19.87 4.89 2.16
C VAL A 74 -19.84 4.86 3.69
N ASP A 75 -19.05 3.96 4.27
CA ASP A 75 -19.01 3.72 5.70
C ASP A 75 -18.16 4.75 6.49
N LEU A 76 -17.04 5.18 5.91
CA LEU A 76 -15.99 5.92 6.62
C LEU A 76 -15.72 7.32 6.05
N GLY A 77 -16.32 7.66 4.91
CA GLY A 77 -16.09 8.91 4.22
C GLY A 77 -14.98 8.85 3.17
N PRO A 78 -14.69 9.97 2.51
CA PRO A 78 -13.80 10.02 1.36
C PRO A 78 -12.38 9.56 1.71
N ILE A 79 -11.78 8.77 0.82
CA ILE A 79 -10.41 8.29 0.95
C ILE A 79 -9.47 9.45 0.54
N GLU A 80 -8.68 9.92 1.49
CA GLU A 80 -7.62 10.92 1.27
C GLU A 80 -6.25 10.27 1.12
N VAL A 81 -6.06 9.10 1.73
CA VAL A 81 -4.79 8.35 1.65
C VAL A 81 -5.05 6.93 1.22
N LEU A 82 -4.34 6.50 0.18
CA LEU A 82 -4.31 5.11 -0.28
C LEU A 82 -2.93 4.53 -0.04
N GLN A 83 -2.81 3.52 0.82
CA GLN A 83 -1.61 2.70 0.94
C GLN A 83 -1.81 1.38 0.21
N TYR A 84 -0.91 1.05 -0.69
CA TYR A 84 -0.87 -0.24 -1.39
C TYR A 84 0.37 -1.02 -0.96
N SER A 85 0.14 -2.11 -0.22
CA SER A 85 1.21 -2.89 0.43
C SER A 85 0.94 -4.40 0.53
N PRO A 86 0.30 -5.07 -0.46
CA PRO A 86 0.10 -6.51 -0.41
C PRO A 86 1.44 -7.26 -0.44
N VAL A 87 1.59 -8.20 0.48
CA VAL A 87 2.77 -9.08 0.49
C VAL A 87 2.70 -10.04 -0.71
N PRO A 88 3.78 -10.19 -1.49
CA PRO A 88 3.83 -11.16 -2.58
C PRO A 88 3.58 -12.59 -2.09
N ALA A 89 2.82 -13.35 -2.86
CA ALA A 89 2.57 -14.74 -2.56
C ALA A 89 3.83 -15.61 -2.76
N ARG A 90 3.95 -16.68 -2.00
CA ARG A 90 5.14 -17.56 -2.08
C ARG A 90 5.34 -18.17 -3.47
N GLU A 91 4.26 -18.49 -4.17
CA GLU A 91 4.29 -19.00 -5.54
C GLU A 91 4.93 -18.04 -6.56
N PHE A 92 5.06 -16.75 -6.22
CA PHE A 92 5.71 -15.73 -7.07
C PHE A 92 7.24 -15.70 -6.90
N MET A 93 7.76 -16.42 -5.90
CA MET A 93 9.17 -16.39 -5.53
C MET A 93 9.93 -17.55 -6.22
N LYS A 94 9.94 -17.53 -7.58
CA LYS A 94 10.70 -18.49 -8.39
C LYS A 94 11.99 -17.87 -8.92
N PRO A 95 13.07 -18.69 -9.06
CA PRO A 95 14.28 -18.25 -9.76
C PRO A 95 14.00 -17.90 -11.23
N VAL A 96 14.73 -16.94 -11.78
CA VAL A 96 14.47 -16.40 -13.12
C VAL A 96 14.55 -17.46 -14.23
N LEU A 97 15.44 -18.44 -14.11
CA LEU A 97 15.57 -19.52 -15.09
C LEU A 97 14.46 -20.59 -14.99
N GLU A 98 13.67 -20.55 -13.92
CA GLU A 98 12.53 -21.45 -13.67
C GLU A 98 11.18 -20.72 -13.86
N THR A 99 11.21 -19.42 -14.16
CA THR A 99 10.01 -18.58 -14.28
C THR A 99 9.51 -18.63 -15.72
N THR A 100 8.27 -19.09 -15.92
CA THR A 100 7.58 -19.08 -17.21
C THR A 100 6.76 -17.81 -17.41
N ALA A 101 6.18 -17.62 -18.60
CA ALA A 101 5.27 -16.51 -18.86
C ALA A 101 4.00 -16.59 -17.99
N GLU A 102 3.50 -17.80 -17.75
CA GLU A 102 2.33 -18.05 -16.89
C GLU A 102 2.61 -17.70 -15.43
N ASP A 103 3.83 -17.92 -14.95
CA ASP A 103 4.26 -17.56 -13.60
C ASP A 103 4.29 -16.04 -13.38
N LEU A 104 4.39 -15.25 -14.43
CA LEU A 104 4.35 -13.78 -14.34
C LEU A 104 2.93 -13.23 -14.18
N ALA A 105 1.89 -13.95 -14.56
CA ALA A 105 0.51 -13.48 -14.52
C ALA A 105 0.08 -13.03 -13.11
N GLY A 106 0.26 -13.89 -12.11
CA GLY A 106 -0.12 -13.61 -10.72
C GLY A 106 0.60 -12.39 -10.13
N PRO A 107 1.93 -12.29 -10.20
CA PRO A 107 2.67 -11.09 -9.79
C PRO A 107 2.20 -9.80 -10.48
N VAL A 108 1.96 -9.85 -11.80
CA VAL A 108 1.47 -8.69 -12.57
C VAL A 108 0.05 -8.31 -12.16
N GLU A 109 -0.84 -9.28 -11.98
CA GLU A 109 -2.19 -9.01 -11.47
C GLU A 109 -2.14 -8.35 -10.09
N GLN A 110 -1.26 -8.82 -9.20
CA GLN A 110 -1.16 -8.29 -7.84
C GLN A 110 -0.52 -6.91 -7.79
N SER A 111 0.58 -6.66 -8.51
CA SER A 111 1.43 -5.49 -8.30
C SER A 111 1.45 -4.52 -9.50
N VAL A 112 0.71 -4.81 -10.58
CA VAL A 112 0.52 -3.86 -11.69
C VAL A 112 -0.97 -3.56 -11.86
N TYR A 113 -1.81 -4.57 -12.03
CA TYR A 113 -3.24 -4.33 -12.24
C TYR A 113 -3.97 -3.93 -10.96
N GLY A 114 -3.66 -4.58 -9.83
CA GLY A 114 -4.26 -4.25 -8.54
C GLY A 114 -4.08 -2.78 -8.13
N PRO A 115 -2.85 -2.24 -8.09
CA PRO A 115 -2.65 -0.83 -7.78
C PRO A 115 -3.28 0.10 -8.82
N ALA A 116 -3.26 -0.26 -10.11
CA ALA A 116 -3.93 0.55 -11.14
C ALA A 116 -5.44 0.64 -10.90
N VAL A 117 -6.09 -0.47 -10.55
CA VAL A 117 -7.52 -0.50 -10.19
C VAL A 117 -7.80 0.35 -8.95
N ALA A 118 -6.97 0.23 -7.90
CA ALA A 118 -7.15 0.98 -6.68
C ALA A 118 -6.99 2.49 -6.90
N VAL A 119 -5.95 2.92 -7.62
CA VAL A 119 -5.72 4.33 -7.95
C VAL A 119 -6.83 4.89 -8.82
N GLN A 120 -7.23 4.19 -9.89
CA GLN A 120 -8.34 4.63 -10.74
C GLN A 120 -9.65 4.83 -9.96
N TYR A 121 -9.89 4.00 -8.94
CA TYR A 121 -11.06 4.14 -8.08
C TYR A 121 -10.99 5.39 -7.20
N VAL A 122 -9.87 5.61 -6.50
CA VAL A 122 -9.76 6.72 -5.53
C VAL A 122 -9.50 8.08 -6.16
N LEU A 123 -8.94 8.11 -7.37
CA LEU A 123 -8.49 9.35 -8.03
C LEU A 123 -9.58 10.43 -8.15
N PRO A 124 -10.82 10.13 -8.60
CA PRO A 124 -11.88 11.15 -8.65
C PRO A 124 -12.17 11.79 -7.29
N GLY A 125 -12.16 10.99 -6.22
CA GLY A 125 -12.34 11.49 -4.84
C GLY A 125 -11.17 12.38 -4.39
N LEU A 126 -9.93 12.00 -4.69
CA LEU A 126 -8.75 12.81 -4.41
C LEU A 126 -8.78 14.15 -5.14
N GLN A 127 -9.17 14.14 -6.42
CA GLN A 127 -9.33 15.36 -7.24
C GLN A 127 -10.43 16.26 -6.68
N GLN A 128 -11.56 15.69 -6.24
CA GLN A 128 -12.64 16.45 -5.61
C GLN A 128 -12.20 17.07 -4.27
N LEU A 129 -11.36 16.39 -3.50
CA LEU A 129 -10.77 16.92 -2.26
C LEU A 129 -9.70 18.00 -2.55
N GLY A 130 -9.15 18.06 -3.78
CA GLY A 130 -8.03 18.93 -4.15
C GLY A 130 -6.73 18.58 -3.41
N ARG A 131 -6.66 17.40 -2.82
CA ARG A 131 -5.50 16.88 -2.10
C ARG A 131 -5.61 15.37 -1.91
N GLY A 132 -4.49 14.73 -1.66
CA GLY A 132 -4.45 13.32 -1.28
C GLY A 132 -3.06 12.72 -1.42
N THR A 133 -2.94 11.45 -1.03
CA THR A 133 -1.67 10.73 -1.12
C THR A 133 -1.89 9.28 -1.53
N VAL A 134 -1.10 8.80 -2.48
CA VAL A 134 -0.99 7.40 -2.85
C VAL A 134 0.40 6.90 -2.44
N LEU A 135 0.46 5.82 -1.69
CA LEU A 135 1.68 5.26 -1.11
C LEU A 135 1.87 3.82 -1.59
N PHE A 136 2.93 3.56 -2.33
CA PHE A 136 3.36 2.23 -2.72
C PHE A 136 4.45 1.74 -1.78
N ILE A 137 4.27 0.55 -1.18
CA ILE A 137 5.22 -0.02 -0.24
C ILE A 137 5.78 -1.31 -0.83
N ASN A 138 7.06 -1.30 -1.14
CA ASN A 138 7.71 -2.41 -1.83
C ASN A 138 9.00 -2.86 -1.13
N GLY A 139 9.42 -4.09 -1.43
CA GLY A 139 10.75 -4.57 -1.11
C GLY A 139 11.81 -4.06 -2.10
N ALA A 140 13.08 -4.33 -1.80
CA ALA A 140 14.24 -3.92 -2.61
C ALA A 140 14.14 -4.32 -4.09
N SER A 141 13.45 -5.42 -4.41
CA SER A 141 13.32 -5.90 -5.80
C SER A 141 12.56 -4.95 -6.73
N ALA A 142 11.92 -3.92 -6.20
CA ALA A 142 11.31 -2.85 -6.99
C ALA A 142 12.36 -1.94 -7.67
N VAL A 143 13.56 -1.87 -7.13
CA VAL A 143 14.65 -0.99 -7.60
C VAL A 143 15.92 -1.76 -7.95
N THR A 144 16.14 -2.91 -7.32
CA THR A 144 17.28 -3.79 -7.59
C THR A 144 16.73 -5.19 -7.90
N PRO A 145 16.68 -5.59 -9.18
CA PRO A 145 16.13 -6.89 -9.57
C PRO A 145 16.82 -8.04 -8.84
N ASN A 146 16.03 -8.98 -8.34
CA ASN A 146 16.51 -10.18 -7.65
C ASN A 146 16.10 -11.42 -8.44
N GLY A 147 17.08 -12.11 -9.00
CA GLY A 147 16.86 -13.30 -9.83
C GLY A 147 16.26 -14.50 -9.10
N ASN A 148 16.23 -14.51 -7.76
CA ASN A 148 15.59 -15.57 -6.97
C ASN A 148 14.07 -15.36 -6.79
N VAL A 149 13.56 -14.19 -7.15
CA VAL A 149 12.14 -13.81 -7.02
C VAL A 149 11.70 -13.07 -8.28
N ALA A 150 11.90 -13.68 -9.43
CA ALA A 150 11.79 -13.03 -10.73
C ALA A 150 10.40 -12.41 -10.98
N GLY A 151 9.32 -13.13 -10.70
CA GLY A 151 7.96 -12.63 -10.86
C GLY A 151 7.70 -11.37 -10.04
N THR A 152 8.08 -11.40 -8.76
CA THR A 152 7.96 -10.23 -7.88
C THR A 152 8.83 -9.06 -8.36
N SER A 153 10.07 -9.33 -8.79
CA SER A 153 10.97 -8.28 -9.29
C SER A 153 10.41 -7.57 -10.52
N VAL A 154 9.90 -8.34 -11.48
CA VAL A 154 9.29 -7.78 -12.71
C VAL A 154 8.06 -6.94 -12.37
N ALA A 155 7.16 -7.47 -11.53
CA ALA A 155 5.93 -6.79 -11.19
C ALA A 155 6.16 -5.54 -10.33
N PHE A 156 7.06 -5.59 -9.36
CA PHE A 156 7.43 -4.43 -8.54
C PHE A 156 8.14 -3.33 -9.34
N ALA A 157 8.97 -3.69 -10.33
CA ALA A 157 9.54 -2.72 -11.25
C ALA A 157 8.45 -2.01 -12.07
N GLY A 158 7.44 -2.75 -12.52
CA GLY A 158 6.26 -2.20 -13.20
C GLY A 158 5.44 -1.27 -12.30
N GLU A 159 5.17 -1.67 -11.06
CA GLU A 159 4.50 -0.82 -10.05
C GLU A 159 5.29 0.46 -9.78
N SER A 160 6.61 0.34 -9.66
CA SER A 160 7.52 1.46 -9.45
C SER A 160 7.48 2.48 -10.61
N ALA A 161 7.51 1.98 -11.86
CA ALA A 161 7.39 2.83 -13.04
C ALA A 161 6.00 3.51 -13.11
N TYR A 162 4.92 2.77 -12.82
CA TYR A 162 3.57 3.31 -12.76
C TYR A 162 3.44 4.40 -11.69
N GLY A 163 3.97 4.15 -10.50
CA GLY A 163 3.96 5.13 -9.40
C GLY A 163 4.72 6.41 -9.73
N GLN A 164 5.88 6.32 -10.41
CA GLN A 164 6.64 7.50 -10.84
C GLN A 164 5.83 8.34 -11.85
N MET A 165 5.23 7.69 -12.84
CA MET A 165 4.37 8.41 -13.83
C MET A 165 3.19 9.11 -13.15
N LEU A 166 2.57 8.47 -12.16
CA LEU A 166 1.49 9.08 -11.38
C LEU A 166 1.99 10.27 -10.55
N HIS A 167 3.17 10.15 -9.92
CA HIS A 167 3.79 11.24 -9.17
C HIS A 167 3.94 12.49 -10.04
N ASP A 168 4.52 12.33 -11.23
CA ASP A 168 4.76 13.43 -12.15
C ASP A 168 3.45 14.06 -12.67
N ALA A 169 2.46 13.22 -12.96
CA ALA A 169 1.18 13.66 -13.53
C ALA A 169 0.27 14.35 -12.50
N LEU A 170 0.27 13.89 -11.24
CA LEU A 170 -0.69 14.33 -10.22
C LEU A 170 -0.15 15.43 -9.29
N ALA A 171 1.16 15.69 -9.29
CA ALA A 171 1.76 16.76 -8.49
C ALA A 171 1.11 18.15 -8.75
N PRO A 172 0.80 18.55 -10.00
CA PRO A 172 0.12 19.82 -10.28
C PRO A 172 -1.31 19.90 -9.70
N GLU A 173 -1.94 18.74 -9.44
CA GLU A 173 -3.29 18.65 -8.88
C GLU A 173 -3.30 18.63 -7.34
N GLY A 174 -2.14 18.77 -6.69
CA GLY A 174 -2.03 18.70 -5.23
C GLY A 174 -2.16 17.27 -4.67
N ILE A 175 -2.06 16.25 -5.52
CA ILE A 175 -2.09 14.83 -5.12
C ILE A 175 -0.65 14.30 -5.12
N HIS A 176 -0.21 13.82 -3.96
CA HIS A 176 1.13 13.28 -3.79
C HIS A 176 1.14 11.77 -4.05
N VAL A 177 2.12 11.30 -4.80
CA VAL A 177 2.37 9.85 -4.98
C VAL A 177 3.79 9.56 -4.51
N ALA A 178 3.95 8.59 -3.61
CA ALA A 178 5.25 8.23 -3.09
C ALA A 178 5.45 6.72 -3.02
N GLN A 179 6.71 6.30 -3.04
CA GLN A 179 7.13 4.91 -2.89
C GLN A 179 8.11 4.79 -1.72
N LEU A 180 7.82 3.89 -0.78
CA LEU A 180 8.74 3.47 0.26
C LEU A 180 9.31 2.10 -0.08
N ILE A 181 10.63 2.03 -0.23
CA ILE A 181 11.36 0.77 -0.40
C ILE A 181 11.84 0.30 0.96
N ILE A 182 11.46 -0.91 1.33
CA ILE A 182 11.87 -1.58 2.57
C ILE A 182 12.80 -2.73 2.16
N PRO A 183 14.13 -2.56 2.26
CA PRO A 183 15.08 -3.52 1.68
C PRO A 183 15.24 -4.80 2.50
N ARG A 184 14.76 -4.84 3.74
CA ARG A 184 14.89 -5.96 4.67
C ARG A 184 13.52 -6.38 5.22
N GLY A 185 13.51 -7.44 6.04
CA GLY A 185 12.28 -7.90 6.71
C GLY A 185 11.71 -6.84 7.65
N ILE A 186 10.40 -6.74 7.72
CA ILE A 186 9.68 -5.87 8.65
C ILE A 186 9.62 -6.55 10.01
N GLY A 187 10.05 -5.86 11.05
CA GLY A 187 10.28 -6.41 12.37
C GLY A 187 11.63 -7.14 12.47
N GLY A 188 11.90 -7.77 13.59
CA GLY A 188 13.13 -8.57 13.77
C GLY A 188 14.28 -7.83 14.44
N GLY A 189 14.02 -6.67 15.04
CA GLY A 189 14.96 -5.97 15.93
C GLY A 189 15.85 -4.93 15.27
N GLU A 190 15.71 -4.68 13.98
CA GLU A 190 16.34 -3.52 13.34
C GLU A 190 15.45 -2.28 13.53
N PRO A 191 15.88 -1.24 14.27
CA PRO A 191 15.02 -0.12 14.67
C PRO A 191 14.30 0.56 13.51
N ASP A 192 14.97 0.77 12.37
CA ASP A 192 14.40 1.42 11.19
C ASP A 192 13.40 0.55 10.41
N HIS A 193 13.38 -0.76 10.69
CA HIS A 193 12.51 -1.76 10.05
C HIS A 193 11.40 -2.25 10.98
N GLU A 194 11.32 -1.72 12.20
CA GLU A 194 10.18 -2.00 13.08
C GLU A 194 8.89 -1.37 12.52
N PRO A 195 7.74 -2.05 12.66
CA PRO A 195 6.47 -1.59 12.09
C PRO A 195 6.12 -0.14 12.44
N GLU A 196 6.38 0.28 13.67
CA GLU A 196 6.09 1.62 14.16
C GLU A 196 7.00 2.68 13.52
N ALA A 197 8.28 2.38 13.35
CA ALA A 197 9.22 3.28 12.67
C ALA A 197 8.87 3.45 11.19
N LEU A 198 8.49 2.36 10.54
CA LEU A 198 8.02 2.37 9.15
C LEU A 198 6.69 3.14 9.01
N ALA A 199 5.76 2.97 9.93
CA ALA A 199 4.50 3.70 9.95
C ALA A 199 4.70 5.21 10.11
N GLU A 200 5.67 5.63 10.93
CA GLU A 200 6.05 7.05 11.06
C GLU A 200 6.64 7.57 9.74
N ARG A 201 7.50 6.83 9.06
CA ARG A 201 8.02 7.21 7.74
C ARG A 201 6.91 7.33 6.69
N ILE A 202 5.95 6.38 6.68
CA ILE A 202 4.79 6.42 5.79
C ILE A 202 3.95 7.67 6.06
N PHE A 203 3.72 8.01 7.31
CA PHE A 203 3.00 9.23 7.68
C PHE A 203 3.78 10.50 7.29
N THR A 204 5.09 10.51 7.47
CA THR A 204 5.97 11.60 7.04
C THR A 204 5.91 11.82 5.52
N LEU A 205 5.90 10.76 4.71
CA LEU A 205 5.72 10.87 3.26
C LEU A 205 4.38 11.51 2.89
N HIS A 206 3.31 11.18 3.60
CA HIS A 206 2.00 11.81 3.41
C HIS A 206 2.04 13.30 3.78
N ARG A 207 2.61 13.66 4.93
CA ARG A 207 2.62 15.02 5.45
C ARG A 207 3.53 15.96 4.65
N ASP A 208 4.76 15.52 4.36
CA ASP A 208 5.82 16.40 3.85
C ASP A 208 5.86 16.48 2.31
N ARG A 209 5.19 15.55 1.61
CA ARG A 209 5.00 15.57 0.15
C ARG A 209 6.29 15.80 -0.65
N GLY A 210 7.29 14.99 -0.36
CA GLY A 210 8.62 15.12 -0.96
C GLY A 210 8.78 14.38 -2.30
N ARG A 211 9.99 13.83 -2.51
CA ARG A 211 10.32 13.02 -3.69
C ARG A 211 9.49 11.75 -3.78
N PHE A 212 9.35 11.20 -4.98
CA PHE A 212 8.61 9.96 -5.22
C PHE A 212 9.13 8.79 -4.40
N ARG A 213 10.44 8.53 -4.42
CA ARG A 213 11.03 7.33 -3.81
C ARG A 213 11.89 7.64 -2.60
N THR A 214 11.66 6.85 -1.55
CA THR A 214 12.50 6.81 -0.34
C THR A 214 12.89 5.36 -0.05
N VAL A 215 14.12 5.12 0.33
CA VAL A 215 14.63 3.80 0.74
C VAL A 215 14.93 3.83 2.23
N VAL A 216 14.45 2.83 2.96
CA VAL A 216 14.73 2.71 4.41
C VAL A 216 16.21 2.41 4.62
N GLY A 217 16.85 3.15 5.52
CA GLY A 217 18.30 3.02 5.80
C GLY A 217 19.20 3.88 4.89
N GLU A 218 18.66 4.57 3.89
CA GLU A 218 19.39 5.60 3.16
C GLU A 218 19.10 6.97 3.79
N GLU A 219 20.15 7.75 4.06
CA GLU A 219 20.01 9.13 4.51
C GLU A 219 19.35 9.96 3.40
N SER A 220 18.41 10.83 3.79
CA SER A 220 17.81 11.79 2.86
C SER A 220 18.89 12.79 2.45
N ALA A 221 19.36 12.68 1.21
CA ALA A 221 20.27 13.64 0.61
C ALA A 221 19.54 14.95 0.27
#